data_44c9db275421ce2c833a786c85ac8373
#
_entry.id   44c9db275421ce2c833a786c85ac8373
#
_cell.length_a   1.000
_cell.length_b   1.000
_cell.length_c   1.000
_cell.angle_alpha   90.00
_cell.angle_beta   90.00
_cell.angle_gamma   90.00
#
_symmetry.space_group_name_H-M   'P 1'
#
loop_
_entity.id
_entity.type
_entity.pdbx_description
1 polymer ?
#
loop_
_entity_poly.entity_id
_entity_poly.type
_entity_poly.pdbx_seq_one_letter_code
_entity_poly.pdbx_strand_id
1 'polypeptide(L)'
;MTSRLQSVLDRLHDKKGVQHAVLAVESGDRSFSWFAADGKADNTGRPMTPETPYFIASVTKLYIAAVVLRLVERGLVHLDEPFVTYVSEGIADRLHMLDGVDRTRDITVRHLLAHASGLADYLEDKPKTGPRFIDRLLSEGDRDVTLNEVVDIVRDELKPHFPPQDLDADGRVRVRYSDTNFRLLLAIIETVLDCSWNKVVRTELLEPLDLLHTWAPGGQPLEATHDPATLWAGAETFSAPRMLESFGDLFSTAADQLAFLRALWSGAAFNNPATAKHMRERWNTFGFDPTSPRLPGWPIEYGLGIMRFSLPRWYMPFSPVPPVIGHTGSTGCWLYYCPELDMYTCGGVDQVAAGAIPFRAIPKLLRAFRNHKRPPPSNS
;
A
#
# COMPACT_ATOMS: atom_id res chain seq x y z
N MET A 1 1.75 -8.19 -27.94
CA MET A 1 1.73 -7.97 -26.49
C MET A 1 0.51 -7.17 -26.07
N THR A 2 0.26 -6.03 -26.64
CA THR A 2 -0.87 -5.13 -26.31
C THR A 2 -2.22 -5.84 -26.26
N SER A 3 -2.56 -6.71 -27.25
CA SER A 3 -3.81 -7.48 -27.23
C SER A 3 -3.97 -8.41 -26.02
N ARG A 4 -2.87 -8.95 -25.48
CA ARG A 4 -2.91 -9.77 -24.27
C ARG A 4 -3.08 -8.93 -23.01
N LEU A 5 -2.45 -7.76 -22.95
CA LEU A 5 -2.64 -6.80 -21.86
C LEU A 5 -4.07 -6.28 -21.87
N GLN A 6 -4.60 -5.93 -23.07
CA GLN A 6 -5.99 -5.56 -23.23
C GLN A 6 -6.92 -6.65 -22.68
N SER A 7 -6.70 -7.92 -23.04
CA SER A 7 -7.50 -9.03 -22.47
C SER A 7 -7.40 -9.16 -20.95
N VAL A 8 -6.34 -8.66 -20.30
CA VAL A 8 -6.29 -8.61 -18.82
C VAL A 8 -7.15 -7.45 -18.31
N LEU A 9 -7.08 -6.28 -18.96
CA LEU A 9 -7.91 -5.12 -18.63
C LEU A 9 -9.40 -5.47 -18.80
N ASP A 10 -9.80 -6.04 -19.93
CA ASP A 10 -11.18 -6.45 -20.21
C ASP A 10 -11.72 -7.36 -19.09
N ARG A 11 -10.93 -8.35 -18.68
CA ARG A 11 -11.30 -9.28 -17.59
C ARG A 11 -11.33 -8.64 -16.21
N LEU A 12 -10.65 -7.53 -15.99
CA LEU A 12 -10.77 -6.75 -14.77
C LEU A 12 -12.09 -5.99 -14.78
N HIS A 13 -12.42 -5.33 -15.87
CA HIS A 13 -13.65 -4.58 -16.05
C HIS A 13 -14.88 -5.51 -16.04
N ASP A 14 -14.82 -6.67 -16.69
CA ASP A 14 -15.93 -7.65 -16.73
C ASP A 14 -16.26 -8.30 -15.37
N LYS A 15 -15.49 -8.02 -14.30
CA LYS A 15 -15.81 -8.55 -12.98
C LYS A 15 -17.07 -7.92 -12.45
N LYS A 16 -17.94 -8.76 -11.88
CA LYS A 16 -19.18 -8.29 -11.26
C LYS A 16 -18.89 -7.18 -10.23
N GLY A 17 -19.57 -6.06 -10.40
CA GLY A 17 -19.46 -4.88 -9.54
C GLY A 17 -18.38 -3.89 -9.93
N VAL A 18 -17.40 -4.25 -10.78
CA VAL A 18 -16.38 -3.32 -11.25
C VAL A 18 -17.01 -2.36 -12.26
N GLN A 19 -16.83 -1.06 -12.04
CA GLN A 19 -17.38 0.01 -12.90
C GLN A 19 -16.33 0.57 -13.85
N HIS A 20 -15.04 0.44 -13.48
CA HIS A 20 -13.91 0.79 -14.31
C HIS A 20 -12.67 -0.01 -13.91
N ALA A 21 -11.71 -0.05 -14.81
CA ALA A 21 -10.39 -0.56 -14.56
C ALA A 21 -9.33 0.31 -15.23
N VAL A 22 -8.20 0.49 -14.58
CA VAL A 22 -6.99 1.10 -15.15
C VAL A 22 -5.82 0.12 -15.02
N LEU A 23 -4.96 0.11 -16.04
CA LEU A 23 -3.80 -0.76 -16.08
C LEU A 23 -2.65 -0.11 -16.83
N ALA A 24 -1.47 -0.12 -16.22
CA ALA A 24 -0.24 0.31 -16.88
C ALA A 24 0.87 -0.75 -16.74
N VAL A 25 1.66 -0.89 -17.80
CA VAL A 25 2.82 -1.79 -17.86
C VAL A 25 3.95 -1.10 -18.62
N GLU A 26 5.12 -1.02 -18.01
CA GLU A 26 6.34 -0.49 -18.63
C GLU A 26 7.53 -1.43 -18.44
N SER A 27 8.43 -1.50 -19.45
CA SER A 27 9.77 -2.09 -19.24
C SER A 27 10.69 -1.14 -18.46
N GLY A 28 11.72 -1.70 -17.81
CA GLY A 28 12.68 -0.91 -17.04
C GLY A 28 13.40 0.13 -17.89
N ASP A 29 13.76 -0.23 -19.12
CA ASP A 29 14.41 0.64 -20.11
C ASP A 29 13.46 1.59 -20.85
N ARG A 30 12.14 1.55 -20.54
CA ARG A 30 11.07 2.31 -21.19
C ARG A 30 10.90 2.06 -22.70
N SER A 31 11.54 1.04 -23.25
CA SER A 31 11.36 0.65 -24.66
C SER A 31 9.95 0.12 -24.95
N PHE A 32 9.25 -0.32 -23.91
CA PHE A 32 7.84 -0.68 -23.93
C PHE A 32 7.07 0.09 -22.86
N SER A 33 6.00 0.75 -23.27
CA SER A 33 5.07 1.46 -22.39
C SER A 33 3.67 1.24 -22.91
N TRP A 34 2.74 0.85 -22.04
CA TRP A 34 1.34 0.63 -22.36
C TRP A 34 0.47 1.03 -21.17
N PHE A 35 -0.44 1.95 -21.44
CA PHE A 35 -1.43 2.46 -20.51
C PHE A 35 -2.81 2.33 -21.13
N ALA A 36 -3.77 1.83 -20.39
CA ALA A 36 -5.14 1.71 -20.82
C ALA A 36 -6.11 1.74 -19.64
N ALA A 37 -7.32 2.16 -19.91
CA ALA A 37 -8.42 2.15 -18.98
C ALA A 37 -9.72 1.81 -19.71
N ASP A 38 -10.72 1.34 -18.96
CA ASP A 38 -12.04 1.02 -19.46
C ASP A 38 -13.09 1.28 -18.38
N GLY A 39 -14.32 1.59 -18.80
CA GLY A 39 -15.46 1.81 -17.93
C GLY A 39 -15.69 3.29 -17.56
N LYS A 40 -16.40 3.51 -16.46
CA LYS A 40 -16.88 4.82 -16.01
C LYS A 40 -16.09 5.29 -14.80
N ALA A 41 -15.50 6.48 -14.89
CA ALA A 41 -14.78 7.10 -13.78
C ALA A 41 -15.73 7.56 -12.66
N ASP A 42 -17.01 7.85 -12.96
CA ASP A 42 -17.99 8.33 -12.00
C ASP A 42 -19.43 7.95 -12.39
N ASN A 43 -20.40 8.35 -11.56
CA ASN A 43 -21.82 8.07 -11.76
C ASN A 43 -22.47 8.91 -12.86
N THR A 44 -21.79 9.94 -13.38
CA THR A 44 -22.29 10.73 -14.54
C THR A 44 -22.02 10.01 -15.87
N GLY A 45 -21.19 8.96 -15.84
CA GLY A 45 -20.77 8.22 -17.03
C GLY A 45 -19.52 8.79 -17.70
N ARG A 46 -18.77 9.67 -17.04
CA ARG A 46 -17.46 10.13 -17.52
C ARG A 46 -16.54 8.94 -17.78
N PRO A 47 -15.94 8.83 -18.96
CA PRO A 47 -15.05 7.70 -19.26
C PRO A 47 -13.83 7.66 -18.31
N MET A 48 -13.44 6.47 -17.88
CA MET A 48 -12.14 6.24 -17.25
C MET A 48 -11.03 6.30 -18.29
N THR A 49 -9.98 7.06 -18.01
CA THR A 49 -8.80 7.16 -18.89
C THR A 49 -7.52 6.83 -18.10
N PRO A 50 -6.39 6.54 -18.76
CA PRO A 50 -5.11 6.32 -18.07
C PRO A 50 -4.63 7.52 -17.26
N GLU A 51 -5.05 8.73 -17.63
CA GLU A 51 -4.71 10.00 -16.98
C GLU A 51 -5.66 10.33 -15.81
N THR A 52 -6.77 9.60 -15.68
CA THR A 52 -7.70 9.80 -14.56
C THR A 52 -7.03 9.37 -13.26
N PRO A 53 -6.88 10.27 -12.27
CA PRO A 53 -6.39 9.88 -10.96
C PRO A 53 -7.38 8.94 -10.26
N TYR A 54 -6.87 8.05 -9.44
CA TYR A 54 -7.69 7.12 -8.65
C TYR A 54 -7.11 6.91 -7.25
N PHE A 55 -7.93 6.43 -6.34
CA PHE A 55 -7.53 6.19 -4.96
C PHE A 55 -6.61 4.97 -4.86
N ILE A 56 -5.39 5.17 -4.37
CA ILE A 56 -4.37 4.12 -4.35
C ILE A 56 -4.30 3.36 -3.02
N ALA A 57 -5.16 3.70 -2.05
CA ALA A 57 -5.28 3.00 -0.77
C ALA A 57 -3.90 2.66 -0.17
N SER A 58 -3.71 1.46 0.34
CA SER A 58 -2.46 1.01 1.00
C SER A 58 -1.19 1.02 0.12
N VAL A 59 -1.27 1.29 -1.19
CA VAL A 59 -0.08 1.60 -1.99
C VAL A 59 0.64 2.83 -1.42
N THR A 60 -0.09 3.73 -0.77
CA THR A 60 0.43 4.90 -0.03
C THR A 60 1.47 4.54 1.02
N LYS A 61 1.45 3.33 1.57
CA LYS A 61 2.44 2.88 2.54
C LYS A 61 3.88 2.92 2.01
N LEU A 62 4.06 2.77 0.70
CA LEU A 62 5.37 2.98 0.06
C LEU A 62 5.83 4.43 0.19
N TYR A 63 4.93 5.40 0.03
CA TYR A 63 5.23 6.83 0.17
C TYR A 63 5.53 7.20 1.63
N ILE A 64 4.73 6.71 2.58
CA ILE A 64 4.95 6.90 4.02
C ILE A 64 6.32 6.34 4.42
N ALA A 65 6.63 5.11 4.00
CA ALA A 65 7.93 4.49 4.29
C ALA A 65 9.10 5.28 3.67
N ALA A 66 8.94 5.81 2.45
CA ALA A 66 9.95 6.64 1.82
C ALA A 66 10.20 7.92 2.63
N VAL A 67 9.15 8.60 3.10
CA VAL A 67 9.29 9.80 3.96
C VAL A 67 9.99 9.44 5.26
N VAL A 68 9.58 8.37 5.96
CA VAL A 68 10.24 7.94 7.21
C VAL A 68 11.72 7.70 6.99
N LEU A 69 12.10 7.02 5.91
CA LEU A 69 13.50 6.73 5.61
C LEU A 69 14.28 7.99 5.23
N ARG A 70 13.66 9.00 4.61
CA ARG A 70 14.28 10.33 4.43
C ARG A 70 14.52 11.04 5.75
N LEU A 71 13.60 10.90 6.72
CA LEU A 71 13.82 11.44 8.07
C LEU A 71 14.96 10.69 8.78
N VAL A 72 15.11 9.39 8.55
CA VAL A 72 16.25 8.60 9.05
C VAL A 72 17.56 9.09 8.44
N GLU A 73 17.64 9.35 7.13
CA GLU A 73 18.83 9.94 6.49
C GLU A 73 19.26 11.27 7.10
N ARG A 74 18.27 12.05 7.57
CA ARG A 74 18.50 13.36 8.19
C ARG A 74 18.81 13.27 9.68
N GLY A 75 18.80 12.07 10.26
CA GLY A 75 18.98 11.85 11.71
C GLY A 75 17.84 12.39 12.58
N LEU A 76 16.68 12.67 12.00
CA LEU A 76 15.50 13.16 12.71
C LEU A 76 14.66 12.03 13.32
N VAL A 77 14.78 10.82 12.74
CA VAL A 77 14.14 9.59 13.21
C VAL A 77 15.18 8.48 13.19
N HIS A 78 15.16 7.60 14.20
CA HIS A 78 16.01 6.41 14.25
C HIS A 78 15.15 5.16 14.21
N LEU A 79 15.50 4.22 13.32
CA LEU A 79 14.69 3.00 13.11
C LEU A 79 14.53 2.15 14.36
N ASP A 80 15.57 2.07 15.19
CA ASP A 80 15.60 1.22 16.39
C ASP A 80 15.24 1.95 17.68
N GLU A 81 14.88 3.23 17.58
CA GLU A 81 14.34 4.02 18.67
C GLU A 81 12.87 3.65 18.91
N PRO A 82 12.41 3.56 20.17
CA PRO A 82 11.00 3.43 20.49
C PRO A 82 10.14 4.52 19.83
N PHE A 83 9.03 4.12 19.19
CA PHE A 83 8.15 5.10 18.52
C PHE A 83 7.60 6.16 19.49
N VAL A 84 7.45 5.81 20.76
CA VAL A 84 6.96 6.71 21.81
C VAL A 84 7.84 7.95 22.01
N THR A 85 9.10 7.91 21.55
CA THR A 85 10.01 9.07 21.57
C THR A 85 9.49 10.21 20.67
N TYR A 86 8.69 9.89 19.66
CA TYR A 86 8.25 10.82 18.62
C TYR A 86 6.78 11.23 18.71
N VAL A 87 6.03 10.71 19.67
CA VAL A 87 4.59 11.01 19.81
C VAL A 87 4.27 11.49 21.22
N SER A 88 3.10 12.10 21.42
CA SER A 88 2.66 12.54 22.75
C SER A 88 2.41 11.36 23.69
N GLU A 89 2.55 11.58 25.00
CA GLU A 89 2.37 10.54 26.01
C GLU A 89 0.97 9.91 25.96
N GLY A 90 -0.08 10.65 25.63
CA GLY A 90 -1.44 10.13 25.49
C GLY A 90 -1.58 9.09 24.37
N ILE A 91 -0.77 9.20 23.29
CA ILE A 91 -0.69 8.18 22.22
C ILE A 91 0.10 6.96 22.69
N ALA A 92 1.13 7.19 23.53
CA ALA A 92 2.06 6.16 23.99
C ALA A 92 1.56 5.36 25.21
N ASP A 93 0.42 5.71 25.80
CA ASP A 93 -0.05 5.07 27.03
C ASP A 93 -0.73 3.72 26.76
N ARG A 94 -0.13 2.64 27.27
CA ARG A 94 -0.69 1.28 27.33
C ARG A 94 -1.25 0.75 26.00
N LEU A 95 -0.67 1.13 24.88
CA LEU A 95 -1.15 0.75 23.55
C LEU A 95 -0.92 -0.74 23.24
N HIS A 96 0.08 -1.37 23.89
CA HIS A 96 0.42 -2.78 23.69
C HIS A 96 0.40 -3.55 25.01
N MET A 97 -0.80 -3.81 25.55
CA MET A 97 -0.98 -4.63 26.75
C MET A 97 -1.16 -6.10 26.37
N LEU A 98 -0.16 -6.93 26.60
CA LEU A 98 -0.20 -8.37 26.33
C LEU A 98 0.16 -9.16 27.58
N ASP A 99 -0.74 -10.07 28.02
CA ASP A 99 -0.58 -10.94 29.19
C ASP A 99 -0.21 -10.16 30.47
N GLY A 100 -0.82 -8.98 30.65
CA GLY A 100 -0.61 -8.11 31.81
C GLY A 100 0.67 -7.27 31.75
N VAL A 101 1.46 -7.38 30.68
CA VAL A 101 2.71 -6.60 30.49
C VAL A 101 2.50 -5.53 29.45
N ASP A 102 2.84 -4.28 29.77
CA ASP A 102 2.88 -3.17 28.82
C ASP A 102 4.21 -3.22 28.04
N ARG A 103 4.10 -3.43 26.74
CA ARG A 103 5.23 -3.45 25.79
C ARG A 103 5.20 -2.28 24.81
N THR A 104 4.42 -1.27 25.09
CA THR A 104 4.28 -0.11 24.18
C THR A 104 5.64 0.53 23.89
N ARG A 105 6.50 0.63 24.91
CA ARG A 105 7.84 1.22 24.80
C ARG A 105 8.88 0.32 24.14
N ASP A 106 8.56 -0.97 23.92
CA ASP A 106 9.43 -1.90 23.20
C ASP A 106 9.25 -1.82 21.68
N ILE A 107 8.19 -1.11 21.21
CA ILE A 107 7.89 -0.96 19.80
C ILE A 107 8.77 0.13 19.21
N THR A 108 9.62 -0.22 18.25
CA THR A 108 10.48 0.72 17.52
C THR A 108 9.80 1.18 16.21
N VAL A 109 10.35 2.23 15.59
CA VAL A 109 9.93 2.68 14.25
C VAL A 109 10.09 1.56 13.21
N ARG A 110 11.16 0.76 13.32
CA ARG A 110 11.40 -0.44 12.48
C ARG A 110 10.28 -1.46 12.61
N HIS A 111 9.79 -1.72 13.82
CA HIS A 111 8.66 -2.63 14.05
C HIS A 111 7.40 -2.16 13.35
N LEU A 112 7.10 -0.86 13.36
CA LEU A 112 5.95 -0.29 12.68
C LEU A 112 6.08 -0.46 11.15
N LEU A 113 7.23 -0.10 10.57
CA LEU A 113 7.49 -0.24 9.14
C LEU A 113 7.43 -1.69 8.66
N ALA A 114 7.82 -2.65 9.50
CA ALA A 114 7.88 -4.08 9.16
C ALA A 114 6.62 -4.87 9.52
N HIS A 115 5.59 -4.24 10.10
CA HIS A 115 4.43 -4.93 10.68
C HIS A 115 4.79 -6.00 11.73
N ALA A 116 5.85 -5.76 12.49
CA ALA A 116 6.40 -6.66 13.50
C ALA A 116 6.12 -6.20 14.94
N SER A 117 5.33 -5.16 15.12
CA SER A 117 4.97 -4.58 16.42
C SER A 117 4.04 -5.49 17.25
N GLY A 118 3.24 -6.33 16.60
CA GLY A 118 2.19 -7.11 17.24
C GLY A 118 0.92 -6.32 17.57
N LEU A 119 0.86 -5.02 17.25
CA LEU A 119 -0.33 -4.20 17.43
C LEU A 119 -1.52 -4.73 16.61
N ALA A 120 -2.70 -4.68 17.21
CA ALA A 120 -3.94 -4.99 16.53
C ALA A 120 -4.20 -3.99 15.38
N ASP A 121 -4.88 -4.46 14.33
CA ASP A 121 -5.34 -3.62 13.24
C ASP A 121 -6.65 -2.92 13.64
N TYR A 122 -6.64 -1.60 13.75
CA TYR A 122 -7.81 -0.85 14.19
C TYR A 122 -9.00 -0.96 13.24
N LEU A 123 -8.78 -1.20 11.94
CA LEU A 123 -9.85 -1.31 10.95
C LEU A 123 -10.45 -2.72 10.88
N GLU A 124 -9.61 -3.73 10.77
CA GLU A 124 -10.00 -5.08 10.37
C GLU A 124 -10.07 -6.08 11.53
N ASP A 125 -9.43 -5.81 12.68
CA ASP A 125 -9.52 -6.71 13.81
C ASP A 125 -10.88 -6.62 14.49
N LYS A 126 -11.37 -7.78 14.90
CA LYS A 126 -12.68 -7.87 15.56
C LYS A 126 -12.53 -7.55 17.05
N PRO A 127 -13.26 -6.55 17.56
CA PRO A 127 -13.27 -6.27 18.99
C PRO A 127 -13.94 -7.41 19.77
N LYS A 128 -13.77 -7.40 21.09
CA LYS A 128 -14.43 -8.39 21.99
C LYS A 128 -15.95 -8.39 21.85
N THR A 129 -16.51 -7.21 21.63
CA THR A 129 -17.95 -6.99 21.47
C THR A 129 -18.21 -6.04 20.31
N GLY A 130 -19.26 -6.30 19.52
CA GLY A 130 -19.66 -5.43 18.41
C GLY A 130 -18.98 -5.74 17.07
N PRO A 131 -19.26 -4.92 16.06
CA PRO A 131 -18.67 -5.02 14.73
C PRO A 131 -17.24 -4.45 14.71
N ARG A 132 -16.48 -4.79 13.66
CA ARG A 132 -15.18 -4.18 13.39
C ARG A 132 -15.34 -2.68 13.16
N PHE A 133 -14.26 -1.92 13.36
CA PHE A 133 -14.32 -0.49 13.18
C PHE A 133 -14.64 -0.08 11.74
N ILE A 134 -14.10 -0.78 10.75
CA ILE A 134 -14.44 -0.53 9.35
C ILE A 134 -15.94 -0.73 9.06
N ASP A 135 -16.57 -1.74 9.68
CA ASP A 135 -18.00 -1.98 9.49
C ASP A 135 -18.84 -0.87 10.17
N ARG A 136 -18.37 -0.32 11.31
CA ARG A 136 -18.98 0.88 11.96
C ARG A 136 -18.88 2.10 11.04
N LEU A 137 -17.68 2.41 10.52
CA LEU A 137 -17.45 3.54 9.63
C LEU A 137 -18.35 3.47 8.39
N LEU A 138 -18.44 2.30 7.76
CA LEU A 138 -19.30 2.12 6.58
C LEU A 138 -20.78 2.33 6.88
N SER A 139 -21.23 2.06 8.10
CA SER A 139 -22.64 2.26 8.53
C SER A 139 -22.93 3.68 9.04
N GLU A 140 -21.94 4.37 9.59
CA GLU A 140 -22.08 5.73 10.15
C GLU A 140 -22.02 6.83 9.08
N GLY A 141 -21.45 6.52 7.90
CA GLY A 141 -21.24 7.47 6.83
C GLY A 141 -19.94 8.27 6.97
N ASP A 142 -19.81 9.33 6.18
CA ASP A 142 -18.58 10.12 6.09
C ASP A 142 -18.33 10.98 7.33
N ARG A 143 -17.22 10.73 8.00
CA ARG A 143 -16.77 11.50 9.17
C ARG A 143 -15.25 11.45 9.33
N ASP A 144 -14.72 12.31 10.18
CA ASP A 144 -13.32 12.28 10.56
C ASP A 144 -13.04 11.07 11.46
N VAL A 145 -11.82 10.54 11.31
CA VAL A 145 -11.25 9.48 12.16
C VAL A 145 -9.96 10.02 12.76
N THR A 146 -10.01 10.43 14.03
CA THR A 146 -8.85 11.02 14.70
C THR A 146 -7.84 9.97 15.14
N LEU A 147 -6.57 10.37 15.31
CA LEU A 147 -5.54 9.48 15.86
C LEU A 147 -5.90 9.00 17.26
N ASN A 148 -6.48 9.88 18.11
CA ASN A 148 -6.90 9.50 19.45
C ASN A 148 -7.97 8.40 19.42
N GLU A 149 -8.95 8.51 18.53
CA GLU A 149 -9.97 7.46 18.35
C GLU A 149 -9.34 6.13 17.93
N VAL A 150 -8.37 6.14 17.01
CA VAL A 150 -7.62 4.93 16.61
C VAL A 150 -6.89 4.32 17.80
N VAL A 151 -6.22 5.14 18.61
CA VAL A 151 -5.50 4.71 19.81
C VAL A 151 -6.44 4.13 20.85
N ASP A 152 -7.59 4.77 21.10
CA ASP A 152 -8.59 4.30 22.04
C ASP A 152 -9.17 2.93 21.62
N ILE A 153 -9.48 2.75 20.33
CA ILE A 153 -9.94 1.46 19.80
C ILE A 153 -8.87 0.38 20.02
N VAL A 154 -7.62 0.64 19.66
CA VAL A 154 -6.53 -0.35 19.80
C VAL A 154 -6.30 -0.71 21.26
N ARG A 155 -6.30 0.28 22.16
CA ARG A 155 -6.03 0.11 23.59
C ARG A 155 -7.20 -0.57 24.33
N ASP A 156 -8.41 -0.14 24.08
CA ASP A 156 -9.56 -0.47 24.93
C ASP A 156 -10.44 -1.59 24.35
N GLU A 157 -10.54 -1.69 23.03
CA GLU A 157 -11.42 -2.67 22.36
C GLU A 157 -10.67 -3.89 21.82
N LEU A 158 -9.39 -3.74 21.43
CA LEU A 158 -8.62 -4.79 20.77
C LEU A 158 -7.55 -5.41 21.68
N LYS A 159 -6.86 -6.42 21.17
CA LYS A 159 -5.72 -7.06 21.85
C LYS A 159 -4.53 -7.18 20.90
N PRO A 160 -3.31 -6.90 21.37
CA PRO A 160 -2.10 -7.24 20.61
C PRO A 160 -2.02 -8.74 20.33
N HIS A 161 -1.42 -9.11 19.20
CA HIS A 161 -1.34 -10.49 18.71
C HIS A 161 -0.11 -11.24 19.21
N PHE A 162 0.99 -10.53 19.44
CA PHE A 162 2.27 -11.05 19.90
C PHE A 162 3.16 -9.90 20.39
N PRO A 163 4.22 -10.18 21.17
CA PRO A 163 5.18 -9.15 21.57
C PRO A 163 5.90 -8.56 20.35
N PRO A 164 6.39 -7.29 20.41
CA PRO A 164 7.31 -6.76 19.42
C PRO A 164 8.44 -7.76 19.15
N GLN A 165 8.78 -7.98 17.88
CA GLN A 165 9.69 -9.06 17.48
C GLN A 165 11.13 -8.57 17.40
N ASP A 166 12.08 -9.39 17.78
CA ASP A 166 13.48 -9.14 17.48
C ASP A 166 13.74 -9.34 15.99
N LEU A 167 13.89 -8.23 15.26
CA LEU A 167 14.11 -8.23 13.81
C LEU A 167 15.57 -8.57 13.43
N ASP A 168 16.48 -8.61 14.38
CA ASP A 168 17.87 -9.01 14.16
C ASP A 168 18.10 -10.50 14.47
N ALA A 169 17.10 -11.16 15.09
CA ALA A 169 17.17 -12.58 15.39
C ALA A 169 17.30 -13.43 14.11
N ASP A 170 18.12 -14.47 14.20
CA ASP A 170 18.17 -15.52 13.18
C ASP A 170 16.87 -16.32 13.19
N GLY A 171 16.26 -16.46 12.01
CA GLY A 171 15.09 -17.29 11.84
C GLY A 171 13.81 -16.52 11.49
N ARG A 172 12.67 -17.16 11.74
CA ARG A 172 11.35 -16.64 11.34
C ARG A 172 10.81 -15.67 12.40
N VAL A 173 10.57 -14.44 11.98
CA VAL A 173 9.91 -13.39 12.77
C VAL A 173 8.41 -13.40 12.49
N ARG A 174 7.60 -13.25 13.54
CA ARG A 174 6.15 -13.08 13.38
C ARG A 174 5.84 -11.68 12.89
N VAL A 175 5.11 -11.60 11.82
CA VAL A 175 4.60 -10.34 11.27
C VAL A 175 3.11 -10.47 10.99
N ARG A 176 2.38 -9.39 11.22
CA ARG A 176 0.96 -9.30 10.94
C ARG A 176 0.63 -7.88 10.49
N TYR A 177 0.01 -7.79 9.34
CA TYR A 177 -0.41 -6.51 8.79
C TYR A 177 -1.30 -5.76 9.78
N SER A 178 -1.04 -4.47 9.96
CA SER A 178 -1.84 -3.61 10.82
C SER A 178 -1.77 -2.15 10.33
N ASP A 179 -2.90 -1.59 9.99
CA ASP A 179 -3.03 -0.19 9.60
C ASP A 179 -2.71 0.75 10.76
N THR A 180 -2.83 0.29 12.01
CA THR A 180 -2.40 1.01 13.21
C THR A 180 -0.92 1.42 13.13
N ASN A 181 -0.05 0.54 12.62
CA ASN A 181 1.36 0.84 12.48
C ASN A 181 1.61 2.08 11.61
N PHE A 182 0.90 2.19 10.49
CA PHE A 182 1.09 3.29 9.56
C PHE A 182 0.38 4.58 10.01
N ARG A 183 -0.69 4.49 10.79
CA ARG A 183 -1.26 5.66 11.49
C ARG A 183 -0.28 6.25 12.49
N LEU A 184 0.45 5.41 13.23
CA LEU A 184 1.52 5.85 14.14
C LEU A 184 2.72 6.44 13.37
N LEU A 185 3.09 5.85 12.22
CA LEU A 185 4.15 6.42 11.37
C LEU A 185 3.77 7.81 10.82
N LEU A 186 2.51 8.02 10.41
CA LEU A 186 2.01 9.35 10.04
C LEU A 186 2.11 10.34 11.20
N ALA A 187 1.72 9.93 12.41
CA ALA A 187 1.84 10.77 13.60
C ALA A 187 3.29 11.14 13.92
N ILE A 188 4.23 10.20 13.75
CA ILE A 188 5.68 10.46 13.90
C ILE A 188 6.13 11.51 12.88
N ILE A 189 5.76 11.34 11.60
CA ILE A 189 6.12 12.27 10.53
C ILE A 189 5.60 13.68 10.84
N GLU A 190 4.33 13.80 11.19
CA GLU A 190 3.69 15.09 11.48
C GLU A 190 4.28 15.77 12.71
N THR A 191 4.58 15.00 13.76
CA THR A 191 5.20 15.53 14.98
C THR A 191 6.63 16.01 14.74
N VAL A 192 7.44 15.19 14.07
CA VAL A 192 8.87 15.48 13.84
C VAL A 192 9.06 16.70 12.92
N LEU A 193 8.16 16.87 11.94
CA LEU A 193 8.24 17.99 10.98
C LEU A 193 7.36 19.18 11.36
N ASP A 194 6.56 19.07 12.43
CA ASP A 194 5.56 20.07 12.83
C ASP A 194 4.68 20.52 11.64
N CYS A 195 4.21 19.53 10.88
CA CYS A 195 3.54 19.79 9.61
C CYS A 195 2.59 18.65 9.23
N SER A 196 1.43 19.01 8.65
CA SER A 196 0.44 18.00 8.20
C SER A 196 1.00 17.08 7.11
N TRP A 197 0.53 15.84 7.09
CA TRP A 197 0.91 14.83 6.09
C TRP A 197 0.75 15.35 4.66
N ASN A 198 -0.34 16.05 4.35
CA ASN A 198 -0.57 16.63 3.02
C ASN A 198 0.58 17.52 2.55
N LYS A 199 1.08 18.37 3.45
CA LYS A 199 2.20 19.25 3.11
C LYS A 199 3.51 18.49 3.09
N VAL A 200 3.72 17.54 4.02
CA VAL A 200 4.94 16.74 4.07
C VAL A 200 5.11 15.89 2.81
N VAL A 201 4.10 15.10 2.43
CA VAL A 201 4.23 14.25 1.23
C VAL A 201 4.49 15.08 -0.01
N ARG A 202 3.82 16.25 -0.11
CA ARG A 202 4.01 17.20 -1.21
C ARG A 202 5.48 17.65 -1.31
N THR A 203 6.04 18.19 -0.23
CA THR A 203 7.39 18.80 -0.24
C THR A 203 8.52 17.77 -0.20
N GLU A 204 8.31 16.62 0.46
CA GLU A 204 9.34 15.59 0.58
C GLU A 204 9.41 14.64 -0.61
N LEU A 205 8.30 14.41 -1.32
CA LEU A 205 8.27 13.41 -2.40
C LEU A 205 7.68 13.96 -3.70
N LEU A 206 6.47 14.59 -3.66
CA LEU A 206 5.76 14.86 -4.90
C LEU A 206 6.46 15.93 -5.73
N GLU A 207 6.84 17.06 -5.14
CA GLU A 207 7.59 18.12 -5.81
C GLU A 207 8.99 17.66 -6.27
N PRO A 208 9.83 17.02 -5.42
CA PRO A 208 11.15 16.59 -5.84
C PRO A 208 11.19 15.51 -6.92
N LEU A 209 10.10 14.74 -7.07
CA LEU A 209 10.00 13.64 -8.02
C LEU A 209 9.09 13.95 -9.22
N ASP A 210 8.62 15.21 -9.35
CA ASP A 210 7.69 15.66 -10.40
C ASP A 210 6.43 14.77 -10.51
N LEU A 211 5.86 14.36 -9.35
CA LEU A 211 4.62 13.60 -9.28
C LEU A 211 3.43 14.56 -9.31
N LEU A 212 3.15 15.09 -10.47
CA LEU A 212 2.32 16.28 -10.67
C LEU A 212 0.84 16.04 -10.37
N HIS A 213 0.38 14.79 -10.50
CA HIS A 213 -1.02 14.37 -10.41
C HIS A 213 -1.24 13.39 -9.24
N THR A 214 -0.41 13.52 -8.19
CA THR A 214 -0.53 12.76 -6.93
C THR A 214 -0.75 13.72 -5.78
N TRP A 215 -1.71 13.41 -4.89
CA TRP A 215 -1.98 14.23 -3.70
C TRP A 215 -2.70 13.43 -2.62
N ALA A 216 -2.66 13.91 -1.38
CA ALA A 216 -3.48 13.39 -0.30
C ALA A 216 -4.88 14.04 -0.29
N PRO A 217 -5.96 13.33 0.07
CA PRO A 217 -7.29 13.91 0.25
C PRO A 217 -7.23 15.16 1.15
N GLY A 218 -8.06 16.15 0.88
CA GLY A 218 -7.99 17.48 1.51
C GLY A 218 -6.92 18.41 0.93
N GLY A 219 -5.97 17.87 0.14
CA GLY A 219 -4.97 18.63 -0.63
C GLY A 219 -5.36 18.82 -2.09
N GLN A 220 -4.38 19.26 -2.89
CA GLN A 220 -4.52 19.47 -4.33
C GLN A 220 -3.31 18.90 -5.06
N PRO A 221 -3.46 18.42 -6.31
CA PRO A 221 -2.32 18.03 -7.15
C PRO A 221 -1.42 19.25 -7.45
N LEU A 222 -0.19 19.00 -7.90
CA LEU A 222 0.76 20.05 -8.27
C LEU A 222 0.36 20.75 -9.54
N GLU A 223 -0.22 20.03 -10.49
CA GLU A 223 -0.79 20.55 -11.72
C GLU A 223 -2.25 20.13 -11.86
N ALA A 224 -3.02 20.93 -12.59
CA ALA A 224 -4.42 20.62 -12.85
C ALA A 224 -4.56 19.27 -13.56
N THR A 225 -5.50 18.48 -13.10
CA THR A 225 -5.79 17.15 -13.65
C THR A 225 -7.31 16.91 -13.71
N HIS A 226 -7.70 15.78 -14.25
CA HIS A 226 -9.09 15.32 -14.17
C HIS A 226 -9.53 15.13 -12.73
N ASP A 227 -10.83 15.28 -12.47
CA ASP A 227 -11.39 14.84 -11.20
C ASP A 227 -11.05 13.36 -10.96
N PRO A 228 -10.75 12.95 -9.73
CA PRO A 228 -10.44 11.57 -9.46
C PRO A 228 -11.62 10.64 -9.77
N ALA A 229 -11.30 9.40 -10.06
CA ALA A 229 -12.31 8.36 -10.19
C ALA A 229 -13.01 8.14 -8.85
N THR A 230 -14.31 7.86 -8.93
CA THR A 230 -15.13 7.56 -7.76
C THR A 230 -14.84 6.17 -7.22
N LEU A 231 -14.78 6.03 -5.91
CA LEU A 231 -14.83 4.73 -5.26
C LEU A 231 -16.22 4.12 -5.36
N TRP A 232 -16.29 2.79 -5.48
CA TRP A 232 -17.54 2.07 -5.66
C TRP A 232 -17.70 0.96 -4.60
N ALA A 233 -18.93 0.77 -4.17
CA ALA A 233 -19.36 -0.39 -3.38
C ALA A 233 -20.33 -1.22 -4.24
N GLY A 234 -19.78 -2.12 -5.07
CA GLY A 234 -20.54 -2.80 -6.09
C GLY A 234 -20.94 -1.85 -7.23
N ALA A 235 -22.25 -1.59 -7.41
CA ALA A 235 -22.77 -0.69 -8.41
C ALA A 235 -23.05 0.73 -7.89
N GLU A 236 -22.91 0.95 -6.58
CA GLU A 236 -23.18 2.22 -5.94
C GLU A 236 -21.89 3.00 -5.69
N THR A 237 -21.96 4.32 -5.77
CA THR A 237 -20.82 5.19 -5.47
C THR A 237 -20.57 5.21 -3.97
N PHE A 238 -19.31 5.16 -3.58
CA PHE A 238 -18.87 5.33 -2.22
C PHE A 238 -18.15 6.67 -2.07
N SER A 239 -18.79 7.60 -1.35
CA SER A 239 -18.23 8.93 -1.11
C SER A 239 -17.97 9.12 0.40
N ALA A 240 -16.72 9.24 0.78
CA ALA A 240 -16.31 9.43 2.16
C ALA A 240 -15.05 10.33 2.25
N PRO A 241 -15.11 11.58 1.76
CA PRO A 241 -13.92 12.44 1.66
C PRO A 241 -13.24 12.71 2.99
N ARG A 242 -13.99 12.93 4.09
CA ARG A 242 -13.44 13.17 5.43
C ARG A 242 -12.73 11.95 5.99
N MET A 243 -13.33 10.77 5.81
CA MET A 243 -12.73 9.50 6.21
C MET A 243 -11.45 9.22 5.42
N LEU A 244 -11.45 9.43 4.09
CA LEU A 244 -10.27 9.24 3.25
C LEU A 244 -9.15 10.22 3.62
N GLU A 245 -9.48 11.48 3.91
CA GLU A 245 -8.52 12.47 4.42
C GLU A 245 -7.90 11.99 5.74
N SER A 246 -8.72 11.49 6.66
CA SER A 246 -8.25 10.98 7.95
C SER A 246 -7.32 9.78 7.83
N PHE A 247 -7.49 8.94 6.81
CA PHE A 247 -6.60 7.78 6.58
C PHE A 247 -5.24 8.19 6.03
N GLY A 248 -5.16 9.31 5.32
CA GLY A 248 -3.93 9.83 4.74
C GLY A 248 -3.47 9.07 3.49
N ASP A 249 -4.30 8.21 2.93
CA ASP A 249 -4.02 7.54 1.65
C ASP A 249 -4.12 8.53 0.48
N LEU A 250 -3.45 8.23 -0.65
CA LEU A 250 -3.31 9.17 -1.76
C LEU A 250 -4.28 8.88 -2.93
N PHE A 251 -4.54 9.93 -3.71
CA PHE A 251 -4.94 9.82 -5.11
C PHE A 251 -3.71 9.95 -6.00
N SER A 252 -3.67 9.19 -7.11
CA SER A 252 -2.56 9.22 -8.05
C SER A 252 -2.98 8.73 -9.44
N THR A 253 -2.26 9.14 -10.47
CA THR A 253 -2.36 8.57 -11.82
C THR A 253 -1.49 7.33 -11.98
N ALA A 254 -1.76 6.54 -13.00
CA ALA A 254 -0.92 5.39 -13.34
C ALA A 254 0.53 5.82 -13.68
N ALA A 255 0.69 6.94 -14.36
CA ALA A 255 2.00 7.47 -14.75
C ALA A 255 2.83 7.86 -13.52
N ASP A 256 2.26 8.65 -12.59
CA ASP A 256 2.95 9.08 -11.37
C ASP A 256 3.34 7.89 -10.49
N GLN A 257 2.46 6.89 -10.36
CA GLN A 257 2.78 5.69 -9.58
C GLN A 257 3.98 4.94 -10.16
N LEU A 258 4.04 4.74 -11.48
CA LEU A 258 5.20 4.09 -12.10
C LEU A 258 6.47 4.94 -11.95
N ALA A 259 6.38 6.27 -12.09
CA ALA A 259 7.49 7.18 -11.85
C ALA A 259 7.99 7.08 -10.40
N PHE A 260 7.09 7.11 -9.42
CA PHE A 260 7.43 6.95 -8.02
C PHE A 260 8.12 5.61 -7.73
N LEU A 261 7.57 4.50 -8.22
CA LEU A 261 8.18 3.19 -7.97
C LEU A 261 9.57 3.06 -8.61
N ARG A 262 9.79 3.68 -9.78
CA ARG A 262 11.13 3.77 -10.39
C ARG A 262 12.11 4.55 -9.52
N ALA A 263 11.69 5.72 -9.03
CA ALA A 263 12.50 6.52 -8.12
C ALA A 263 12.81 5.78 -6.82
N LEU A 264 11.82 5.10 -6.25
CA LEU A 264 11.99 4.27 -5.05
C LEU A 264 12.95 3.11 -5.28
N TRP A 265 12.81 2.40 -6.40
CA TRP A 265 13.63 1.24 -6.72
C TRP A 265 15.09 1.60 -7.03
N SER A 266 15.31 2.66 -7.80
CA SER A 266 16.66 3.17 -8.15
C SER A 266 17.36 3.88 -7.00
N GLY A 267 16.60 4.32 -5.98
CA GLY A 267 17.08 5.14 -4.88
C GLY A 267 16.98 6.64 -5.13
N ALA A 268 16.47 7.08 -6.28
CA ALA A 268 16.31 8.50 -6.60
C ALA A 268 15.29 9.21 -5.68
N ALA A 269 14.44 8.45 -4.97
CA ALA A 269 13.55 8.97 -3.94
C ALA A 269 14.29 9.40 -2.65
N PHE A 270 15.59 9.16 -2.53
CA PHE A 270 16.42 9.38 -1.35
C PHE A 270 17.61 10.26 -1.64
N ASN A 271 18.18 10.92 -0.62
CA ASN A 271 19.44 11.65 -0.74
C ASN A 271 20.61 10.69 -0.95
N ASN A 272 20.59 9.53 -0.27
CA ASN A 272 21.50 8.42 -0.47
C ASN A 272 20.77 7.26 -1.17
N PRO A 273 21.09 6.94 -2.42
CA PRO A 273 20.44 5.83 -3.13
C PRO A 273 20.54 4.47 -2.43
N ALA A 274 21.53 4.28 -1.54
CA ALA A 274 21.64 3.05 -0.75
C ALA A 274 20.49 2.86 0.24
N THR A 275 19.80 3.92 0.66
CA THR A 275 18.66 3.88 1.58
C THR A 275 17.52 3.00 1.04
N ALA A 276 17.31 2.99 -0.27
CA ALA A 276 16.33 2.10 -0.90
C ALA A 276 16.58 0.61 -0.61
N LYS A 277 17.82 0.21 -0.31
CA LYS A 277 18.16 -1.18 0.02
C LYS A 277 17.61 -1.59 1.38
N HIS A 278 17.58 -0.67 2.37
CA HIS A 278 17.05 -0.95 3.70
C HIS A 278 15.61 -1.47 3.67
N MET A 279 14.79 -0.99 2.74
CA MET A 279 13.42 -1.49 2.58
C MET A 279 13.35 -2.98 2.26
N ARG A 280 14.42 -3.58 1.69
CA ARG A 280 14.46 -4.92 1.07
C ARG A 280 15.52 -5.83 1.68
N GLU A 281 16.22 -5.42 2.72
CA GLU A 281 17.30 -6.21 3.35
C GLU A 281 16.76 -7.46 4.01
N ARG A 282 15.60 -7.35 4.63
CA ARG A 282 14.94 -8.48 5.28
C ARG A 282 13.51 -8.62 4.79
N TRP A 283 13.11 -9.87 4.53
CA TRP A 283 11.76 -10.23 4.17
C TRP A 283 11.16 -11.13 5.23
N ASN A 284 10.06 -10.70 5.83
CA ASN A 284 9.34 -11.45 6.83
C ASN A 284 8.02 -11.95 6.24
N THR A 285 7.76 -13.26 6.35
CA THR A 285 6.59 -13.89 5.75
C THR A 285 5.37 -13.72 6.64
N PHE A 286 4.26 -13.20 6.12
CA PHE A 286 2.99 -13.21 6.83
C PHE A 286 2.54 -14.63 7.14
N GLY A 287 1.97 -14.81 8.34
CA GLY A 287 1.30 -16.04 8.71
C GLY A 287 -0.04 -16.21 7.97
N PHE A 288 -0.58 -17.40 8.03
CA PHE A 288 -1.98 -17.63 7.68
C PHE A 288 -2.86 -17.31 8.90
N ASP A 289 -3.77 -16.36 8.76
CA ASP A 289 -4.72 -16.00 9.79
C ASP A 289 -6.16 -16.14 9.24
N PRO A 290 -6.87 -17.24 9.56
CA PRO A 290 -8.23 -17.46 9.08
C PRO A 290 -9.25 -16.51 9.72
N THR A 291 -8.90 -15.83 10.82
CA THR A 291 -9.81 -14.89 11.51
C THR A 291 -9.85 -13.52 10.85
N SER A 292 -8.86 -13.21 10.03
CA SER A 292 -8.72 -11.92 9.33
C SER A 292 -8.43 -12.13 7.83
N PRO A 293 -9.33 -12.75 7.06
CA PRO A 293 -9.08 -13.15 5.67
C PRO A 293 -8.91 -11.98 4.70
N ARG A 294 -9.22 -10.75 5.13
CA ARG A 294 -9.03 -9.53 4.33
C ARG A 294 -7.62 -8.97 4.43
N LEU A 295 -6.89 -9.28 5.52
CA LEU A 295 -5.52 -8.84 5.71
C LEU A 295 -4.57 -9.63 4.81
N PRO A 296 -3.46 -9.00 4.38
CA PRO A 296 -2.40 -9.72 3.68
C PRO A 296 -1.87 -10.90 4.51
N GLY A 297 -1.78 -12.06 3.85
CA GLY A 297 -1.30 -13.30 4.46
C GLY A 297 -0.37 -14.05 3.49
N TRP A 298 0.06 -15.28 3.88
CA TRP A 298 0.84 -16.12 2.98
C TRP A 298 0.21 -16.21 1.57
N PRO A 299 0.96 -16.10 0.45
CA PRO A 299 2.42 -16.13 0.32
C PRO A 299 3.08 -14.73 0.22
N ILE A 300 2.62 -13.77 0.99
CA ILE A 300 3.14 -12.41 0.97
C ILE A 300 4.24 -12.29 2.03
N GLU A 301 5.30 -11.57 1.67
CA GLU A 301 6.39 -11.19 2.55
C GLU A 301 6.45 -9.66 2.64
N TYR A 302 6.97 -9.15 3.76
CA TYR A 302 7.03 -7.73 4.02
C TYR A 302 8.42 -7.29 4.49
N GLY A 303 8.93 -6.22 3.88
CA GLY A 303 10.13 -5.51 4.30
C GLY A 303 9.79 -4.27 5.11
N LEU A 304 10.57 -3.20 4.99
CA LEU A 304 10.23 -1.91 5.62
C LEU A 304 9.28 -1.12 4.69
N GLY A 305 7.99 -1.20 4.96
CA GLY A 305 6.96 -0.50 4.18
C GLY A 305 6.77 -1.01 2.75
N ILE A 306 7.29 -2.17 2.42
CA ILE A 306 7.24 -2.74 1.07
C ILE A 306 6.86 -4.22 1.10
N MET A 307 6.04 -4.64 0.16
CA MET A 307 5.51 -5.98 0.04
C MET A 307 6.24 -6.75 -1.07
N ARG A 308 6.49 -8.04 -0.84
CA ARG A 308 6.92 -8.99 -1.88
C ARG A 308 5.87 -10.07 -2.03
N PHE A 309 5.38 -10.26 -3.24
CA PHE A 309 4.47 -11.34 -3.58
C PHE A 309 5.16 -12.34 -4.50
N SER A 310 5.18 -13.61 -4.10
CA SER A 310 5.75 -14.68 -4.90
C SER A 310 4.92 -15.95 -4.75
N LEU A 311 4.53 -16.56 -5.86
CA LEU A 311 3.86 -17.84 -5.83
C LEU A 311 4.88 -18.98 -5.80
N PRO A 312 4.76 -19.94 -4.86
CA PRO A 312 5.63 -21.09 -4.81
C PRO A 312 5.59 -21.90 -6.13
N ARG A 313 6.74 -22.45 -6.53
CA ARG A 313 6.84 -23.24 -7.78
C ARG A 313 5.88 -24.41 -7.85
N TRP A 314 5.59 -25.06 -6.74
CA TRP A 314 4.65 -26.19 -6.69
C TRP A 314 3.20 -25.78 -6.97
N TYR A 315 2.84 -24.50 -6.72
CA TYR A 315 1.52 -23.97 -7.04
C TYR A 315 1.33 -23.75 -8.54
N MET A 316 2.43 -23.49 -9.26
CA MET A 316 2.45 -23.26 -10.70
C MET A 316 3.68 -23.92 -11.36
N PRO A 317 3.77 -25.26 -11.36
CA PRO A 317 4.98 -25.97 -11.76
C PRO A 317 5.39 -25.74 -13.22
N PHE A 318 4.43 -25.58 -14.11
CA PHE A 318 4.68 -25.42 -15.55
C PHE A 318 4.83 -23.95 -16.01
N SER A 319 4.54 -23.00 -15.14
CA SER A 319 4.60 -21.57 -15.46
C SER A 319 4.90 -20.74 -14.21
N PRO A 320 6.09 -20.89 -13.62
CA PRO A 320 6.45 -20.16 -12.42
C PRO A 320 6.32 -18.65 -12.66
N VAL A 321 5.74 -17.97 -11.69
CA VAL A 321 5.59 -16.50 -11.68
C VAL A 321 6.74 -15.94 -10.87
N PRO A 322 7.58 -15.06 -11.44
CA PRO A 322 8.65 -14.42 -10.70
C PRO A 322 8.09 -13.51 -9.59
N PRO A 323 8.87 -13.29 -8.52
CA PRO A 323 8.48 -12.37 -7.47
C PRO A 323 8.26 -10.97 -7.99
N VAL A 324 7.28 -10.27 -7.41
CA VAL A 324 7.06 -8.85 -7.61
C VAL A 324 7.19 -8.11 -6.29
N ILE A 325 7.70 -6.89 -6.34
CA ILE A 325 8.02 -6.06 -5.18
C ILE A 325 7.30 -4.72 -5.32
N GLY A 326 6.57 -4.31 -4.29
CA GLY A 326 5.74 -3.10 -4.31
C GLY A 326 4.67 -3.14 -3.24
N HIS A 327 3.42 -2.84 -3.58
CA HIS A 327 2.30 -2.92 -2.64
C HIS A 327 0.95 -3.11 -3.36
N THR A 328 -0.06 -3.60 -2.61
CA THR A 328 -1.46 -3.61 -3.03
C THR A 328 -2.31 -2.74 -2.13
N GLY A 329 -3.49 -2.35 -2.59
CA GLY A 329 -4.50 -1.67 -1.78
C GLY A 329 -5.82 -2.42 -1.71
N SER A 330 -6.57 -2.16 -0.64
CA SER A 330 -7.87 -2.79 -0.34
C SER A 330 -8.92 -2.54 -1.42
N THR A 331 -8.80 -1.43 -2.15
CA THR A 331 -9.70 -1.05 -3.27
C THR A 331 -9.40 -1.78 -4.58
N GLY A 332 -8.50 -2.77 -4.56
CA GLY A 332 -8.12 -3.54 -5.74
C GLY A 332 -7.08 -2.85 -6.62
N CYS A 333 -6.33 -1.93 -6.05
CA CYS A 333 -5.19 -1.28 -6.71
C CYS A 333 -3.87 -1.99 -6.37
N TRP A 334 -2.86 -1.75 -7.20
CA TRP A 334 -1.49 -2.27 -7.01
C TRP A 334 -0.46 -1.39 -7.69
N LEU A 335 0.76 -1.49 -7.18
CA LEU A 335 1.97 -0.91 -7.76
C LEU A 335 3.13 -1.87 -7.53
N TYR A 336 3.66 -2.49 -8.60
CA TYR A 336 4.69 -3.52 -8.49
C TYR A 336 5.78 -3.40 -9.55
N TYR A 337 7.00 -3.78 -9.15
CA TYR A 337 8.13 -4.05 -10.02
C TYR A 337 8.48 -5.55 -9.98
N CYS A 338 8.74 -6.12 -11.15
CA CYS A 338 9.25 -7.47 -11.31
C CYS A 338 10.72 -7.42 -11.75
N PRO A 339 11.70 -7.66 -10.85
CA PRO A 339 13.12 -7.57 -11.18
C PRO A 339 13.56 -8.55 -12.29
N GLU A 340 13.03 -9.78 -12.27
CA GLU A 340 13.40 -10.82 -13.26
C GLU A 340 12.99 -10.45 -14.70
N LEU A 341 11.87 -9.75 -14.84
CA LEU A 341 11.36 -9.34 -16.15
C LEU A 341 11.70 -7.88 -16.48
N ASP A 342 12.29 -7.16 -15.53
CA ASP A 342 12.49 -5.72 -15.61
C ASP A 342 11.22 -5.00 -16.06
N MET A 343 10.13 -5.24 -15.30
CA MET A 343 8.78 -4.78 -15.63
C MET A 343 8.15 -4.05 -14.45
N TYR A 344 7.66 -2.85 -14.69
CA TYR A 344 6.83 -2.08 -13.79
C TYR A 344 5.36 -2.21 -14.17
N THR A 345 4.47 -2.28 -13.20
CA THR A 345 3.01 -2.32 -13.43
C THR A 345 2.26 -1.70 -12.28
N CYS A 346 1.23 -0.97 -12.61
CA CYS A 346 0.20 -0.53 -11.66
C CYS A 346 -1.19 -0.69 -12.27
N GLY A 347 -2.20 -0.61 -11.43
CA GLY A 347 -3.59 -0.63 -11.86
C GLY A 347 -4.55 -0.57 -10.67
N GLY A 348 -5.83 -0.42 -10.97
CA GLY A 348 -6.89 -0.33 -9.97
C GLY A 348 -8.27 -0.55 -10.56
N VAL A 349 -9.23 -0.82 -9.69
CA VAL A 349 -10.66 -1.00 -10.01
C VAL A 349 -11.58 -0.21 -9.09
N ASP A 350 -11.02 0.51 -8.12
CA ASP A 350 -11.68 1.39 -7.15
C ASP A 350 -12.95 0.79 -6.51
N GLN A 351 -12.88 -0.47 -6.14
CA GLN A 351 -13.95 -1.18 -5.46
C GLN A 351 -13.61 -1.38 -3.98
N VAL A 352 -14.50 -0.95 -3.09
CA VAL A 352 -14.39 -1.26 -1.66
C VAL A 352 -14.32 -2.79 -1.48
N ALA A 353 -13.34 -3.26 -0.72
CA ALA A 353 -13.09 -4.68 -0.44
C ALA A 353 -12.68 -5.54 -1.67
N ALA A 354 -11.88 -4.99 -2.59
CA ALA A 354 -11.36 -5.69 -3.78
C ALA A 354 -9.90 -6.15 -3.65
N GLY A 355 -9.32 -6.17 -2.46
CA GLY A 355 -7.89 -6.44 -2.22
C GLY A 355 -7.35 -7.78 -2.77
N ALA A 356 -8.20 -8.74 -3.12
CA ALA A 356 -7.78 -9.99 -3.77
C ALA A 356 -7.57 -9.88 -5.30
N ILE A 357 -8.01 -8.79 -5.94
CA ILE A 357 -7.92 -8.61 -7.40
C ILE A 357 -6.48 -8.56 -7.88
N PRO A 358 -5.55 -7.80 -7.26
CA PRO A 358 -4.16 -7.72 -7.69
C PRO A 358 -3.48 -9.08 -7.79
N PHE A 359 -3.65 -9.93 -6.79
CA PHE A 359 -3.02 -11.26 -6.73
C PHE A 359 -3.49 -12.22 -7.84
N ARG A 360 -4.65 -11.95 -8.44
CA ARG A 360 -5.18 -12.68 -9.60
C ARG A 360 -4.79 -12.05 -10.94
N ALA A 361 -4.55 -10.74 -10.97
CA ALA A 361 -4.17 -9.99 -12.16
C ALA A 361 -2.66 -10.13 -12.45
N ILE A 362 -1.80 -9.92 -11.46
CA ILE A 362 -0.35 -9.89 -11.58
C ILE A 362 0.23 -11.12 -12.28
N PRO A 363 -0.13 -12.39 -11.92
CA PRO A 363 0.40 -13.55 -12.62
C PRO A 363 0.07 -13.57 -14.12
N LYS A 364 -1.07 -13.03 -14.52
CA LYS A 364 -1.48 -12.94 -15.93
C LYS A 364 -0.69 -11.87 -16.68
N LEU A 365 -0.45 -10.73 -16.04
CA LEU A 365 0.38 -9.64 -16.57
C LEU A 365 1.81 -10.09 -16.80
N LEU A 366 2.43 -10.74 -15.82
CA LEU A 366 3.80 -11.25 -15.92
C LEU A 366 3.94 -12.27 -17.05
N ARG A 367 2.94 -13.15 -17.24
CA ARG A 367 2.93 -14.09 -18.37
C ARG A 367 2.78 -13.39 -19.71
N ALA A 368 1.89 -12.40 -19.80
CA ALA A 368 1.69 -11.65 -21.04
C ALA A 368 2.96 -10.94 -21.47
N PHE A 369 3.69 -10.35 -20.50
CA PHE A 369 4.95 -9.63 -20.73
C PHE A 369 6.11 -10.58 -21.06
N ARG A 370 6.31 -11.68 -20.32
CA ARG A 370 7.37 -12.66 -20.55
C ARG A 370 7.32 -13.26 -21.94
N ASN A 371 6.13 -13.57 -22.43
CA ASN A 371 5.95 -14.15 -23.76
C ASN A 371 6.31 -13.17 -24.90
N HIS A 372 6.49 -11.90 -24.61
CA HIS A 372 6.95 -10.90 -25.58
C HIS A 372 8.48 -10.88 -25.68
N LYS A 373 9.19 -11.03 -24.56
CA LYS A 373 10.66 -11.06 -24.53
C LYS A 373 11.27 -12.37 -25.12
N ARG A 374 10.45 -13.41 -25.37
CA ARG A 374 10.91 -14.61 -26.06
C ARG A 374 10.87 -14.38 -27.58
N PRO A 375 11.99 -14.59 -28.33
CA PRO A 375 11.93 -14.58 -29.77
C PRO A 375 10.92 -15.63 -30.26
N PRO A 376 10.25 -15.42 -31.42
CA PRO A 376 9.38 -16.42 -32.00
C PRO A 376 10.19 -17.72 -32.18
N PRO A 377 9.56 -18.91 -32.03
CA PRO A 377 10.23 -20.15 -32.26
C PRO A 377 10.81 -20.10 -33.69
N SER A 378 12.11 -20.35 -33.82
CA SER A 378 12.74 -20.54 -35.14
C SER A 378 12.01 -21.65 -35.83
N ASN A 379 11.30 -21.35 -36.93
CA ASN A 379 10.74 -22.34 -37.80
C ASN A 379 11.94 -23.15 -38.37
N SER A 380 12.22 -24.27 -37.72
CA SER A 380 13.13 -25.30 -38.26
C SER A 380 12.32 -26.31 -39.03
#